data_994bf22a64108e888507c677060dd104
#
_entry.id   994bf22a64108e888507c677060dd104
#
_cell.length_a   1.000
_cell.length_b   1.000
_cell.length_c   1.000
_cell.angle_alpha   90.00
_cell.angle_beta   90.00
_cell.angle_gamma   90.00
#
_symmetry.space_group_name_H-M   'P 1'
#
loop_
_entity.id
_entity.type
_entity.pdbx_description
1 polymer ?
#
loop_
_entity_poly.entity_id
_entity_poly.type
_entity_poly.pdbx_seq_one_letter_code
_entity_poly.pdbx_strand_id
1 'polypeptide(L)'
;PDPRNPWQKLRPTIKGIKNKTIERTNSKVDLKKGVKATDYRGKTLKFTVSGKVNAAKTGKYKITYTAKDAKGNKTQKSIVITVKDTKAPSISLKRKTLTYNKAVSKEKLVSAIKADVVAKDLGKKLASKYVFVDAREAHKAVTAMERGTYGTYSVTVYVKDTAGNKS
;
A
#
# COMPACT_ATOMS: atom_id res chain seq x y z
N PRO A 1 -24.21 -28.03 -10.50
CA PRO A 1 -25.52 -28.07 -9.83
C PRO A 1 -25.79 -29.50 -9.38
N ASP A 2 -26.15 -29.69 -8.13
CA ASP A 2 -26.51 -31.01 -7.61
C ASP A 2 -27.82 -31.43 -8.27
N PRO A 3 -27.88 -32.52 -9.06
CA PRO A 3 -29.08 -32.97 -9.77
C PRO A 3 -30.22 -33.35 -8.78
N ARG A 4 -29.90 -33.59 -7.53
CA ARG A 4 -30.86 -33.94 -6.45
C ARG A 4 -31.61 -32.72 -5.90
N ASN A 5 -31.20 -31.49 -6.25
CA ASN A 5 -31.84 -30.25 -5.78
C ASN A 5 -32.33 -29.39 -6.94
N PRO A 6 -33.49 -29.66 -7.51
CA PRO A 6 -34.06 -28.90 -8.63
C PRO A 6 -34.33 -27.42 -8.29
N TRP A 7 -34.45 -27.08 -7.00
CA TRP A 7 -34.69 -25.71 -6.52
C TRP A 7 -33.47 -24.82 -6.60
N GLN A 8 -32.25 -25.37 -6.79
CA GLN A 8 -31.02 -24.54 -7.01
C GLN A 8 -31.14 -23.69 -8.27
N LYS A 9 -31.81 -24.18 -9.33
CA LYS A 9 -32.06 -23.43 -10.56
C LYS A 9 -32.91 -22.19 -10.39
N LEU A 10 -33.66 -22.09 -9.29
CA LEU A 10 -34.56 -20.98 -8.99
C LEU A 10 -33.90 -19.87 -8.17
N ARG A 11 -32.68 -20.07 -7.68
CA ARG A 11 -31.96 -19.07 -6.86
C ARG A 11 -31.45 -17.92 -7.71
N PRO A 12 -31.33 -16.71 -7.12
CA PRO A 12 -30.66 -15.60 -7.77
C PRO A 12 -29.23 -15.93 -8.18
N THR A 13 -28.76 -15.31 -9.24
CA THR A 13 -27.38 -15.39 -9.70
C THR A 13 -26.69 -14.06 -9.44
N ILE A 14 -25.44 -14.09 -8.92
CA ILE A 14 -24.60 -12.93 -8.76
C ILE A 14 -23.38 -13.10 -9.67
N LYS A 15 -23.19 -12.15 -10.60
CA LYS A 15 -22.08 -12.10 -11.58
C LYS A 15 -21.20 -10.88 -11.35
N GLY A 16 -19.99 -10.88 -11.93
CA GLY A 16 -19.06 -9.75 -11.86
C GLY A 16 -18.24 -9.68 -10.55
N ILE A 17 -18.32 -10.72 -9.71
CA ILE A 17 -17.53 -10.82 -8.48
C ILE A 17 -16.39 -11.82 -8.65
N LYS A 18 -15.19 -11.43 -8.21
CA LYS A 18 -13.99 -12.27 -8.18
C LYS A 18 -13.02 -11.79 -7.10
N ASN A 19 -12.17 -12.67 -6.62
CA ASN A 19 -11.02 -12.27 -5.80
C ASN A 19 -10.16 -11.31 -6.61
N LYS A 20 -9.64 -10.27 -5.98
CA LYS A 20 -8.74 -9.32 -6.62
C LYS A 20 -7.69 -8.81 -5.66
N THR A 21 -6.55 -8.46 -6.21
CA THR A 21 -5.49 -7.73 -5.51
C THR A 21 -5.51 -6.29 -5.99
N ILE A 22 -5.40 -5.36 -5.06
CA ILE A 22 -5.30 -3.92 -5.33
C ILE A 22 -4.07 -3.35 -4.63
N GLU A 23 -3.53 -2.27 -5.21
CA GLU A 23 -2.48 -1.48 -4.59
C GLU A 23 -3.04 -0.66 -3.43
N ARG A 24 -2.24 -0.46 -2.39
CA ARG A 24 -2.58 0.40 -1.25
C ARG A 24 -2.86 1.84 -1.72
N THR A 25 -3.97 2.41 -1.29
CA THR A 25 -4.41 3.75 -1.71
C THR A 25 -5.28 4.41 -0.63
N ASN A 26 -5.35 5.73 -0.65
CA ASN A 26 -6.29 6.50 0.18
C ASN A 26 -7.69 6.59 -0.45
N SER A 27 -7.87 6.10 -1.68
CA SER A 27 -9.15 6.12 -2.37
C SER A 27 -10.08 5.02 -1.85
N LYS A 28 -11.38 5.29 -1.85
CA LYS A 28 -12.40 4.28 -1.53
C LYS A 28 -12.51 3.26 -2.66
N VAL A 29 -12.71 2.00 -2.29
CA VAL A 29 -12.96 0.91 -3.23
C VAL A 29 -14.45 0.80 -3.48
N ASP A 30 -14.86 0.95 -4.75
CA ASP A 30 -16.24 0.68 -5.13
C ASP A 30 -16.46 -0.83 -5.24
N LEU A 31 -17.21 -1.36 -4.28
CA LEU A 31 -17.51 -2.78 -4.18
C LEU A 31 -18.70 -3.21 -5.06
N LYS A 32 -19.48 -2.27 -5.61
CA LYS A 32 -20.64 -2.55 -6.44
C LYS A 32 -20.35 -2.46 -7.94
N LYS A 33 -19.25 -1.85 -8.32
CA LYS A 33 -18.84 -1.66 -9.72
C LYS A 33 -18.72 -3.00 -10.45
N GLY A 34 -19.47 -3.14 -11.54
CA GLY A 34 -19.46 -4.33 -12.39
C GLY A 34 -20.21 -5.55 -11.83
N VAL A 35 -20.83 -5.44 -10.64
CA VAL A 35 -21.60 -6.52 -10.04
C VAL A 35 -23.07 -6.44 -10.50
N LYS A 36 -23.61 -7.57 -10.91
CA LYS A 36 -25.02 -7.71 -11.31
C LYS A 36 -25.63 -8.91 -10.60
N ALA A 37 -26.88 -8.75 -10.15
CA ALA A 37 -27.68 -9.84 -9.62
C ALA A 37 -28.97 -9.98 -10.44
N THR A 38 -29.35 -11.22 -10.73
CA THR A 38 -30.58 -11.53 -11.47
C THR A 38 -31.31 -12.69 -10.80
N ASP A 39 -32.63 -12.74 -10.96
CA ASP A 39 -33.40 -13.94 -10.63
C ASP A 39 -33.19 -15.04 -11.70
N TYR A 40 -33.84 -16.17 -11.53
CA TYR A 40 -33.73 -17.31 -12.46
C TYR A 40 -34.29 -17.02 -13.85
N ARG A 41 -35.11 -15.97 -14.00
CA ARG A 41 -35.70 -15.51 -15.27
C ARG A 41 -34.84 -14.43 -15.95
N GLY A 42 -33.73 -14.01 -15.30
CA GLY A 42 -32.89 -12.94 -15.80
C GLY A 42 -33.28 -11.52 -15.39
N LYS A 43 -34.34 -11.36 -14.58
CA LYS A 43 -34.75 -10.05 -14.07
C LYS A 43 -33.71 -9.53 -13.09
N THR A 44 -33.31 -8.27 -13.26
CA THR A 44 -32.36 -7.62 -12.36
C THR A 44 -32.89 -7.53 -10.93
N LEU A 45 -32.03 -7.88 -9.98
CA LEU A 45 -32.28 -7.81 -8.55
C LEU A 45 -31.38 -6.80 -7.86
N LYS A 46 -31.89 -6.18 -6.81
CA LYS A 46 -31.04 -5.46 -5.84
C LYS A 46 -30.21 -6.48 -5.05
N PHE A 47 -29.00 -6.10 -4.70
CA PHE A 47 -28.14 -6.90 -3.84
C PHE A 47 -27.53 -6.05 -2.73
N THR A 48 -27.17 -6.68 -1.64
CA THR A 48 -26.48 -6.07 -0.51
C THR A 48 -25.01 -6.51 -0.49
N VAL A 49 -24.16 -5.65 0.04
CA VAL A 49 -22.73 -5.90 0.23
C VAL A 49 -22.41 -5.77 1.71
N SER A 50 -21.80 -6.80 2.28
CA SER A 50 -21.34 -6.85 3.67
C SER A 50 -19.81 -6.99 3.69
N GLY A 51 -19.18 -6.39 4.69
CA GLY A 51 -17.73 -6.26 4.80
C GLY A 51 -17.26 -4.88 4.37
N LYS A 52 -16.02 -4.56 4.77
CA LYS A 52 -15.37 -3.27 4.47
C LYS A 52 -13.94 -3.53 4.01
N VAL A 53 -13.46 -2.71 3.07
CA VAL A 53 -12.06 -2.68 2.65
C VAL A 53 -11.42 -1.41 3.16
N ASN A 54 -10.34 -1.53 3.94
CA ASN A 54 -9.48 -0.41 4.22
C ASN A 54 -8.32 -0.43 3.20
N ALA A 55 -8.49 0.31 2.11
CA ALA A 55 -7.50 0.34 1.04
C ALA A 55 -6.18 1.03 1.44
N ALA A 56 -6.15 1.78 2.54
CA ALA A 56 -4.93 2.40 3.09
C ALA A 56 -4.11 1.44 3.96
N LYS A 57 -4.62 0.24 4.26
CA LYS A 57 -3.94 -0.76 5.09
C LYS A 57 -3.82 -2.08 4.33
N THR A 58 -2.61 -2.59 4.24
CA THR A 58 -2.35 -3.92 3.64
C THR A 58 -3.08 -5.03 4.42
N GLY A 59 -3.57 -6.03 3.71
CA GLY A 59 -4.29 -7.15 4.31
C GLY A 59 -5.28 -7.80 3.36
N LYS A 60 -5.99 -8.79 3.88
CA LYS A 60 -7.05 -9.52 3.17
C LYS A 60 -8.40 -9.14 3.77
N TYR A 61 -9.34 -8.75 2.91
CA TYR A 61 -10.67 -8.28 3.29
C TYR A 61 -11.73 -9.16 2.65
N LYS A 62 -12.52 -9.84 3.46
CA LYS A 62 -13.65 -10.66 2.99
C LYS A 62 -14.84 -9.76 2.72
N ILE A 63 -15.41 -9.85 1.53
CA ILE A 63 -16.59 -9.13 1.10
C ILE A 63 -17.66 -10.14 0.68
N THR A 64 -18.86 -9.98 1.18
CA THR A 64 -19.96 -10.89 0.93
C THR A 64 -21.09 -10.15 0.22
N TYR A 65 -21.54 -10.70 -0.89
CA TYR A 65 -22.66 -10.22 -1.68
C TYR A 65 -23.87 -11.12 -1.46
N THR A 66 -25.02 -10.51 -1.25
CA THR A 66 -26.26 -11.23 -1.03
C THR A 66 -27.35 -10.69 -1.94
N ALA A 67 -28.00 -11.56 -2.71
CA ALA A 67 -29.19 -11.26 -3.50
C ALA A 67 -30.36 -12.14 -3.03
N LYS A 68 -31.56 -11.55 -3.01
CA LYS A 68 -32.80 -12.22 -2.64
C LYS A 68 -33.87 -11.86 -3.67
N ASP A 69 -34.59 -12.84 -4.16
CA ASP A 69 -35.74 -12.62 -5.04
C ASP A 69 -37.06 -12.36 -4.24
N ALA A 70 -38.11 -12.06 -4.97
CA ALA A 70 -39.44 -11.78 -4.36
C ALA A 70 -40.05 -13.01 -3.66
N LYS A 71 -39.61 -14.22 -4.03
CA LYS A 71 -40.06 -15.48 -3.41
C LYS A 71 -39.27 -15.89 -2.18
N GLY A 72 -38.26 -15.06 -1.82
CA GLY A 72 -37.40 -15.34 -0.67
C GLY A 72 -36.19 -16.22 -0.97
N ASN A 73 -35.98 -16.67 -2.21
CA ASN A 73 -34.78 -17.41 -2.57
C ASN A 73 -33.55 -16.50 -2.47
N LYS A 74 -32.51 -16.99 -1.79
CA LYS A 74 -31.31 -16.22 -1.44
C LYS A 74 -30.07 -16.86 -2.04
N THR A 75 -29.21 -16.04 -2.60
CA THR A 75 -27.83 -16.41 -2.97
C THR A 75 -26.85 -15.51 -2.26
N GLN A 76 -25.82 -16.11 -1.70
CA GLN A 76 -24.75 -15.42 -1.01
C GLN A 76 -23.41 -15.91 -1.55
N LYS A 77 -22.55 -14.98 -1.94
CA LYS A 77 -21.20 -15.27 -2.43
C LYS A 77 -20.19 -14.34 -1.79
N SER A 78 -19.04 -14.86 -1.44
CA SER A 78 -17.95 -14.09 -0.84
C SER A 78 -16.73 -14.06 -1.76
N ILE A 79 -16.04 -12.94 -1.74
CA ILE A 79 -14.72 -12.76 -2.37
C ILE A 79 -13.72 -12.23 -1.34
N VAL A 80 -12.44 -12.34 -1.67
CA VAL A 80 -11.35 -11.73 -0.92
C VAL A 80 -10.72 -10.63 -1.77
N ILE A 81 -10.63 -9.43 -1.19
CA ILE A 81 -9.84 -8.33 -1.74
C ILE A 81 -8.54 -8.27 -0.94
N THR A 82 -7.41 -8.45 -1.62
CA THR A 82 -6.08 -8.33 -1.03
C THR A 82 -5.52 -6.94 -1.32
N VAL A 83 -5.20 -6.18 -0.29
CA VAL A 83 -4.49 -4.89 -0.41
C VAL A 83 -3.02 -5.15 -0.20
N LYS A 84 -2.20 -4.84 -1.20
CA LYS A 84 -0.74 -4.91 -1.16
C LYS A 84 -0.15 -3.50 -1.25
N ASP A 85 1.06 -3.36 -0.76
CA ASP A 85 1.87 -2.17 -0.90
C ASP A 85 3.15 -2.55 -1.63
N THR A 86 3.25 -2.13 -2.87
CA THR A 86 4.40 -2.40 -3.74
C THR A 86 5.08 -1.13 -4.22
N LYS A 87 4.57 0.04 -3.81
CA LYS A 87 5.11 1.33 -4.22
C LYS A 87 6.17 1.80 -3.26
N ALA A 88 7.31 2.19 -3.80
CA ALA A 88 8.35 2.83 -3.03
C ALA A 88 7.87 4.16 -2.42
N PRO A 89 8.34 4.53 -1.22
CA PRO A 89 8.09 5.83 -0.64
C PRO A 89 8.76 6.92 -1.47
N SER A 90 8.23 8.13 -1.43
CA SER A 90 8.86 9.29 -2.03
C SER A 90 9.93 9.88 -1.11
N ILE A 91 11.01 10.37 -1.70
CA ILE A 91 12.11 11.04 -1.00
C ILE A 91 12.39 12.40 -1.64
N SER A 92 12.62 13.41 -0.82
CA SER A 92 13.14 14.71 -1.24
C SER A 92 14.09 15.24 -0.19
N LEU A 93 15.02 16.10 -0.61
CA LEU A 93 16.01 16.72 0.24
C LEU A 93 15.73 18.21 0.40
N LYS A 94 15.76 18.72 1.63
CA LYS A 94 15.69 20.16 1.90
C LYS A 94 16.96 20.87 1.40
N ARG A 95 18.13 20.27 1.66
CA ARG A 95 19.43 20.69 1.18
C ARG A 95 20.12 19.52 0.51
N LYS A 96 20.75 19.76 -0.61
CA LYS A 96 21.53 18.74 -1.35
C LYS A 96 22.98 18.70 -0.94
N THR A 97 23.47 19.75 -0.29
CA THR A 97 24.87 19.90 0.13
C THR A 97 24.93 20.35 1.56
N LEU A 98 25.81 19.73 2.33
CA LEU A 98 26.22 20.15 3.67
C LEU A 98 27.71 20.53 3.60
N THR A 99 28.06 21.68 4.16
CA THR A 99 29.43 22.16 4.20
C THR A 99 29.96 22.16 5.61
N TYR A 100 31.13 21.60 5.80
CA TYR A 100 31.83 21.57 7.07
C TYR A 100 33.24 22.14 6.89
N ASN A 101 33.65 23.05 7.77
CA ASN A 101 34.98 23.64 7.82
C ASN A 101 35.90 22.95 8.83
N LYS A 102 35.41 21.96 9.56
CA LYS A 102 36.15 21.11 10.49
C LYS A 102 35.50 19.72 10.57
N ALA A 103 36.26 18.74 11.01
CA ALA A 103 35.78 17.37 11.18
C ALA A 103 34.60 17.31 12.14
N VAL A 104 33.64 16.43 11.81
CA VAL A 104 32.48 16.09 12.65
C VAL A 104 32.43 14.58 12.80
N SER A 105 31.79 14.10 13.88
CA SER A 105 31.61 12.67 14.06
C SER A 105 30.64 12.10 13.01
N LYS A 106 30.76 10.79 12.76
CA LYS A 106 29.87 10.08 11.85
C LYS A 106 28.40 10.22 12.26
N GLU A 107 28.11 10.11 13.54
CA GLU A 107 26.77 10.26 14.10
C GLU A 107 26.18 11.64 13.81
N LYS A 108 27.01 12.68 13.98
CA LYS A 108 26.60 14.08 13.72
C LYS A 108 26.35 14.29 12.23
N LEU A 109 27.19 13.77 11.35
CA LEU A 109 27.00 13.83 9.90
C LEU A 109 25.71 13.11 9.48
N VAL A 110 25.52 11.87 9.92
CA VAL A 110 24.32 11.07 9.61
C VAL A 110 23.06 11.74 10.12
N SER A 111 23.06 12.31 11.34
CA SER A 111 21.92 13.03 11.90
C SER A 111 21.59 14.28 11.09
N ALA A 112 22.58 15.04 10.66
CA ALA A 112 22.41 16.23 9.82
C ALA A 112 21.82 15.86 8.45
N ILE A 113 22.31 14.80 7.83
CA ILE A 113 21.78 14.27 6.55
C ILE A 113 20.31 13.87 6.74
N LYS A 114 19.98 13.09 7.76
CA LYS A 114 18.60 12.64 8.03
C LYS A 114 17.64 13.79 8.31
N ALA A 115 18.10 14.88 8.93
CA ALA A 115 17.30 16.06 9.20
C ALA A 115 16.85 16.79 7.92
N ASP A 116 17.64 16.67 6.84
CA ASP A 116 17.31 17.25 5.54
C ASP A 116 16.46 16.35 4.65
N VAL A 117 16.22 15.10 5.03
CA VAL A 117 15.39 14.17 4.27
C VAL A 117 13.92 14.37 4.62
N VAL A 118 13.10 14.56 3.60
CA VAL A 118 11.66 14.49 3.68
C VAL A 118 11.19 13.24 2.95
N ALA A 119 10.74 12.26 3.72
CA ALA A 119 10.22 11.00 3.20
C ALA A 119 8.70 10.93 3.42
N LYS A 120 7.96 10.48 2.40
CA LYS A 120 6.51 10.30 2.49
C LYS A 120 6.10 8.96 1.88
N ASP A 121 5.16 8.32 2.52
CA ASP A 121 4.50 7.13 2.02
C ASP A 121 2.99 7.35 2.04
N LEU A 122 2.36 7.13 0.89
CA LEU A 122 0.95 7.41 0.66
C LEU A 122 0.54 8.84 1.13
N GLY A 123 1.44 9.82 0.91
CA GLY A 123 1.27 11.21 1.32
C GLY A 123 1.56 11.51 2.79
N LYS A 124 1.77 10.50 3.64
CA LYS A 124 2.13 10.68 5.06
C LYS A 124 3.64 10.72 5.24
N LYS A 125 4.11 11.64 6.09
CA LYS A 125 5.53 11.73 6.44
C LYS A 125 5.98 10.48 7.18
N LEU A 126 7.12 9.93 6.76
CA LEU A 126 7.79 8.83 7.45
C LEU A 126 8.74 9.36 8.53
N ALA A 127 8.85 8.60 9.62
CA ALA A 127 9.80 8.90 10.69
C ALA A 127 11.25 8.64 10.24
N SER A 128 12.22 9.28 10.91
CA SER A 128 13.65 9.19 10.59
C SER A 128 14.22 7.76 10.65
N LYS A 129 13.59 6.85 11.41
CA LYS A 129 13.98 5.43 11.46
C LYS A 129 13.84 4.70 10.11
N TYR A 130 13.01 5.22 9.20
CA TYR A 130 12.84 4.70 7.84
C TYR A 130 13.80 5.31 6.82
N VAL A 131 14.62 6.29 7.26
CA VAL A 131 15.65 6.94 6.45
C VAL A 131 16.99 6.29 6.75
N PHE A 132 17.66 5.85 5.71
CA PHE A 132 18.94 5.16 5.76
C PHE A 132 20.00 5.99 5.02
N VAL A 133 21.19 6.05 5.58
CA VAL A 133 22.36 6.73 5.00
C VAL A 133 23.42 5.65 4.74
N ASP A 134 24.04 5.68 3.57
CA ASP A 134 25.12 4.73 3.27
C ASP A 134 26.28 4.90 4.26
N ALA A 135 26.53 3.83 5.04
CA ALA A 135 27.47 3.87 6.14
C ALA A 135 28.95 3.94 5.67
N ARG A 136 29.26 3.38 4.48
CA ARG A 136 30.61 3.38 3.92
C ARG A 136 30.95 4.76 3.36
N GLU A 137 30.02 5.35 2.61
CA GLU A 137 30.18 6.69 2.04
C GLU A 137 30.26 7.75 3.16
N ALA A 138 29.41 7.66 4.19
CA ALA A 138 29.49 8.54 5.36
C ALA A 138 30.82 8.40 6.10
N HIS A 139 31.33 7.18 6.29
CA HIS A 139 32.63 6.93 6.91
C HIS A 139 33.78 7.51 6.07
N LYS A 140 33.73 7.32 4.75
CA LYS A 140 34.74 7.91 3.83
C LYS A 140 34.80 9.43 3.94
N ALA A 141 33.62 10.09 3.98
CA ALA A 141 33.53 11.54 4.13
C ALA A 141 34.13 12.02 5.47
N VAL A 142 33.79 11.34 6.57
CA VAL A 142 34.34 11.68 7.92
C VAL A 142 35.81 11.47 7.97
N THR A 143 36.37 10.35 7.50
CA THR A 143 37.79 10.07 7.46
C THR A 143 38.55 11.12 6.64
N ALA A 144 37.97 11.59 5.54
CA ALA A 144 38.58 12.67 4.75
C ALA A 144 38.65 13.99 5.54
N MET A 145 37.58 14.34 6.27
CA MET A 145 37.56 15.51 7.14
C MET A 145 38.60 15.42 8.26
N GLU A 146 38.74 14.26 8.90
CA GLU A 146 39.75 13.99 9.95
C GLU A 146 41.19 14.14 9.45
N ARG A 147 41.44 13.77 8.19
CA ARG A 147 42.74 13.91 7.52
C ARG A 147 42.98 15.30 6.94
N GLY A 148 42.04 16.23 7.11
CA GLY A 148 42.12 17.57 6.51
C GLY A 148 42.06 17.57 4.97
N THR A 149 41.49 16.53 4.38
CA THR A 149 41.33 16.43 2.92
C THR A 149 40.10 17.19 2.49
N TYR A 150 40.29 18.28 1.76
CA TYR A 150 39.20 19.09 1.21
C TYR A 150 38.64 18.46 -0.07
N GLY A 151 37.34 18.54 -0.27
CA GLY A 151 36.67 18.03 -1.46
C GLY A 151 35.18 17.85 -1.28
N THR A 152 34.54 17.37 -2.34
CA THR A 152 33.12 17.00 -2.32
C THR A 152 32.98 15.49 -2.20
N TYR A 153 32.23 15.02 -1.22
CA TYR A 153 31.98 13.62 -0.97
C TYR A 153 30.46 13.36 -1.09
N SER A 154 30.12 12.42 -1.94
CA SER A 154 28.71 12.00 -2.09
C SER A 154 28.33 10.97 -1.03
N VAL A 155 27.16 11.13 -0.44
CA VAL A 155 26.61 10.18 0.52
C VAL A 155 25.19 9.83 0.10
N THR A 156 24.99 8.56 -0.23
CA THR A 156 23.68 8.04 -0.68
C THR A 156 22.71 7.94 0.49
N VAL A 157 21.48 8.40 0.24
CA VAL A 157 20.36 8.32 1.16
C VAL A 157 19.22 7.59 0.49
N TYR A 158 18.58 6.70 1.20
CA TYR A 158 17.39 6.00 0.73
C TYR A 158 16.38 5.83 1.86
N VAL A 159 15.14 5.54 1.49
CA VAL A 159 14.03 5.33 2.41
C VAL A 159 13.43 3.95 2.17
N LYS A 160 13.08 3.26 3.23
CA LYS A 160 12.23 2.05 3.16
C LYS A 160 10.94 2.31 3.89
N ASP A 161 9.82 1.87 3.32
CA ASP A 161 8.53 1.86 4.02
C ASP A 161 8.37 0.65 4.94
N THR A 162 7.21 0.52 5.55
CA THR A 162 6.88 -0.62 6.42
C THR A 162 6.69 -1.94 5.67
N ALA A 163 6.46 -1.91 4.36
CA ALA A 163 6.36 -3.07 3.50
C ALA A 163 7.72 -3.51 2.93
N GLY A 164 8.78 -2.69 3.14
CA GLY A 164 10.14 -2.94 2.69
C GLY A 164 10.45 -2.37 1.30
N ASN A 165 9.51 -1.63 0.67
CA ASN A 165 9.80 -0.99 -0.61
C ASN A 165 10.81 0.15 -0.41
N LYS A 166 11.79 0.22 -1.33
CA LYS A 166 12.93 1.14 -1.25
C LYS A 166 12.84 2.20 -2.35
N SER A 167 13.06 3.47 -1.99
CA SER A 167 13.25 4.56 -2.94
C SER A 167 14.69 4.63 -3.41
#